data_b1fd26364c4e7b9913e948784e1c0a0f
#
_entry.id   b1fd26364c4e7b9913e948784e1c0a0f
#
_cell.length_a   1.000
_cell.length_b   1.000
_cell.length_c   1.000
_cell.angle_alpha   90.00
_cell.angle_beta   90.00
_cell.angle_gamma   90.00
#
_symmetry.space_group_name_H-M   'P 1'
#
loop_
_entity.id
_entity.type
_entity.pdbx_description
1 polymer ?
#
loop_
_entity_poly.entity_id
_entity_poly.type
_entity_poly.pdbx_seq_one_letter_code
_entity_poly.pdbx_strand_id
1 'polypeptide(L)'
;RLVGQTAKRQAIANPERTISSIKRHMGSDYKVDIDGKKYTPQEISAMILQKLKTDAEAYLGQPVTEAVMTVPAYFTDSQRQATKDAGQIAGLTVKRIINEPTAAALSYGIDKEDDQRVMVYDLGGGTFDVSIIEMGDGVQQVLATAGNNRLGGDDFDQCIMKYLVSEFKRTDGIDLSGDKVAMQRLK
;
A
#
# COMPACT_ATOMS: atom_id res chain seq x y z
N ARG A 1 -12.09 7.88 13.83
CA ARG A 1 -11.29 7.20 12.82
C ARG A 1 -9.86 7.71 12.90
N LEU A 2 -8.90 6.79 13.01
CA LEU A 2 -7.46 7.09 13.04
C LEU A 2 -6.81 6.51 11.78
N VAL A 3 -5.80 7.19 11.23
CA VAL A 3 -5.05 6.75 10.05
C VAL A 3 -3.56 6.99 10.28
N GLY A 4 -2.73 6.14 9.70
CA GLY A 4 -1.27 6.25 9.76
C GLY A 4 -0.70 5.83 11.11
N GLN A 5 0.34 6.52 11.57
CA GLN A 5 1.09 6.15 12.78
C GLN A 5 0.23 6.07 14.05
N THR A 6 -0.77 6.94 14.17
CA THR A 6 -1.68 6.94 15.31
C THR A 6 -2.54 5.66 15.36
N ALA A 7 -3.04 5.22 14.18
CA ALA A 7 -3.76 3.95 14.07
C ALA A 7 -2.84 2.75 14.38
N LYS A 8 -1.61 2.78 13.89
CA LYS A 8 -0.62 1.73 14.15
C LYS A 8 -0.29 1.60 15.63
N ARG A 9 -0.11 2.72 16.34
CA ARG A 9 0.22 2.72 17.78
C ARG A 9 -0.88 2.12 18.67
N GLN A 10 -2.15 2.28 18.29
CA GLN A 10 -3.28 1.74 19.07
C GLN A 10 -3.67 0.31 18.66
N ALA A 11 -3.03 -0.28 17.65
CA ALA A 11 -3.35 -1.61 17.12
C ALA A 11 -3.25 -2.72 18.18
N ILE A 12 -2.32 -2.60 19.12
CA ILE A 12 -2.17 -3.57 20.23
C ILE A 12 -3.43 -3.62 21.10
N ALA A 13 -4.01 -2.45 21.39
CA ALA A 13 -5.22 -2.35 22.23
C ALA A 13 -6.51 -2.68 21.46
N ASN A 14 -6.51 -2.50 20.12
CA ASN A 14 -7.66 -2.68 19.25
C ASN A 14 -7.31 -3.46 17.97
N PRO A 15 -6.79 -4.70 18.05
CA PRO A 15 -6.33 -5.45 16.89
C PRO A 15 -7.47 -5.76 15.91
N GLU A 16 -8.68 -5.99 16.40
CA GLU A 16 -9.85 -6.32 15.57
C GLU A 16 -10.40 -5.15 14.77
N ARG A 17 -10.15 -3.92 15.24
CA ARG A 17 -10.59 -2.69 14.57
C ARG A 17 -9.47 -1.97 13.83
N THR A 18 -8.28 -2.56 13.76
CA THR A 18 -7.12 -2.01 13.07
C THR A 18 -6.86 -2.79 11.80
N ILE A 19 -6.98 -2.10 10.67
CA ILE A 19 -6.81 -2.70 9.34
C ILE A 19 -5.45 -2.28 8.80
N SER A 20 -4.69 -3.26 8.33
CA SER A 20 -3.41 -3.06 7.64
C SER A 20 -3.40 -3.80 6.30
N SER A 21 -2.49 -3.38 5.40
CA SER A 21 -2.23 -4.06 4.11
C SER A 21 -3.46 -4.25 3.22
N ILE A 22 -4.46 -3.39 3.34
CA ILE A 22 -5.70 -3.47 2.56
C ILE A 22 -5.47 -3.41 1.04
N LYS A 23 -4.35 -2.80 0.60
CA LYS A 23 -3.93 -2.71 -0.81
C LYS A 23 -3.86 -4.10 -1.48
N ARG A 24 -3.51 -5.16 -0.74
CA ARG A 24 -3.45 -6.55 -1.23
C ARG A 24 -4.83 -7.12 -1.62
N HIS A 25 -5.90 -6.50 -1.16
CA HIS A 25 -7.27 -6.94 -1.40
C HIS A 25 -8.01 -6.07 -2.43
N MET A 26 -7.35 -5.06 -3.00
CA MET A 26 -7.95 -4.20 -4.02
C MET A 26 -8.43 -5.03 -5.21
N GLY A 27 -9.62 -4.71 -5.72
CA GLY A 27 -10.22 -5.39 -6.87
C GLY A 27 -10.77 -6.79 -6.57
N SER A 28 -10.87 -7.21 -5.29
CA SER A 28 -11.47 -8.47 -4.86
C SER A 28 -12.77 -8.28 -4.08
N ASP A 29 -13.48 -9.38 -3.85
CA ASP A 29 -14.72 -9.41 -3.06
C ASP A 29 -14.50 -9.41 -1.54
N TYR A 30 -13.25 -9.20 -1.12
CA TYR A 30 -12.89 -9.14 0.29
C TYR A 30 -13.69 -8.07 1.03
N LYS A 31 -14.14 -8.39 2.25
CA LYS A 31 -14.86 -7.46 3.12
C LYS A 31 -14.19 -7.45 4.49
N VAL A 32 -14.04 -6.26 5.03
CA VAL A 32 -13.64 -6.06 6.44
C VAL A 32 -14.91 -5.85 7.25
N ASP A 33 -15.12 -6.66 8.26
CA ASP A 33 -16.23 -6.47 9.22
C ASP A 33 -15.73 -5.66 10.43
N ILE A 34 -16.37 -4.54 10.69
CA ILE A 34 -16.09 -3.70 11.85
C ILE A 34 -17.43 -3.42 12.52
N ASP A 35 -17.64 -3.98 13.70
CA ASP A 35 -18.85 -3.80 14.50
C ASP A 35 -20.14 -4.17 13.71
N GLY A 36 -20.08 -5.24 12.91
CA GLY A 36 -21.22 -5.70 12.10
C GLY A 36 -21.42 -4.93 10.79
N LYS A 37 -20.59 -3.93 10.51
CA LYS A 37 -20.60 -3.22 9.23
C LYS A 37 -19.46 -3.70 8.34
N LYS A 38 -19.82 -4.11 7.12
CA LYS A 38 -18.87 -4.62 6.12
C LYS A 38 -18.37 -3.48 5.22
N TYR A 39 -17.07 -3.37 5.11
CA TYR A 39 -16.38 -2.40 4.27
C TYR A 39 -15.62 -3.09 3.14
N THR A 40 -15.66 -2.51 1.96
CA THR A 40 -14.83 -2.93 0.83
C THR A 40 -13.40 -2.41 0.96
N PRO A 41 -12.43 -3.03 0.25
CA PRO A 41 -11.06 -2.50 0.19
C PRO A 41 -11.01 -1.05 -0.30
N GLN A 42 -11.87 -0.68 -1.25
CA GLN A 42 -11.98 0.69 -1.78
C GLN A 42 -12.43 1.68 -0.70
N GLU A 43 -13.43 1.32 0.10
CA GLU A 43 -13.91 2.18 1.20
C GLU A 43 -12.85 2.37 2.28
N ILE A 44 -12.11 1.32 2.65
CA ILE A 44 -10.99 1.43 3.60
C ILE A 44 -9.86 2.29 3.02
N SER A 45 -9.50 2.08 1.76
CA SER A 45 -8.49 2.88 1.07
C SER A 45 -8.90 4.34 0.97
N ALA A 46 -10.18 4.61 0.70
CA ALA A 46 -10.72 5.96 0.66
C ALA A 46 -10.58 6.70 2.00
N MET A 47 -10.65 5.98 3.13
CA MET A 47 -10.42 6.59 4.46
C MET A 47 -8.98 7.10 4.61
N ILE A 48 -8.00 6.36 4.04
CA ILE A 48 -6.60 6.79 4.01
C ILE A 48 -6.43 8.00 3.10
N LEU A 49 -7.03 7.95 1.91
CA LEU A 49 -6.97 9.06 0.94
C LEU A 49 -7.62 10.33 1.46
N GLN A 50 -8.74 10.22 2.20
CA GLN A 50 -9.38 11.36 2.86
C GLN A 50 -8.45 12.02 3.88
N LYS A 51 -7.70 11.22 4.65
CA LYS A 51 -6.71 11.76 5.60
C LYS A 51 -5.59 12.49 4.85
N LEU A 52 -5.03 11.89 3.80
CA LEU A 52 -4.00 12.51 2.98
C LEU A 52 -4.48 13.81 2.33
N LYS A 53 -5.72 13.81 1.80
CA LYS A 53 -6.36 15.01 1.27
C LYS A 53 -6.45 16.12 2.32
N THR A 54 -6.98 15.80 3.51
CA THR A 54 -7.10 16.77 4.60
C THR A 54 -5.75 17.34 5.02
N ASP A 55 -4.71 16.49 5.11
CA ASP A 55 -3.37 16.94 5.46
C ASP A 55 -2.76 17.84 4.38
N ALA A 56 -2.96 17.50 3.11
CA ALA A 56 -2.51 18.31 1.99
C ALA A 56 -3.22 19.67 1.97
N GLU A 57 -4.53 19.71 2.17
CA GLU A 57 -5.32 20.94 2.24
C GLU A 57 -4.88 21.83 3.40
N ALA A 58 -4.59 21.23 4.57
CA ALA A 58 -4.08 21.97 5.72
C ALA A 58 -2.67 22.56 5.47
N TYR A 59 -1.82 21.82 4.75
CA TYR A 59 -0.47 22.29 4.39
C TYR A 59 -0.50 23.39 3.33
N LEU A 60 -1.32 23.21 2.28
CA LEU A 60 -1.39 24.13 1.13
C LEU A 60 -2.26 25.36 1.39
N GLY A 61 -3.13 25.31 2.39
CA GLY A 61 -4.10 26.38 2.68
C GLY A 61 -5.20 26.54 1.62
N GLN A 62 -5.41 25.52 0.78
CA GLN A 62 -6.40 25.54 -0.30
C GLN A 62 -7.00 24.15 -0.54
N PRO A 63 -8.20 24.05 -1.14
CA PRO A 63 -8.82 22.77 -1.45
C PRO A 63 -7.98 21.93 -2.42
N VAL A 64 -7.91 20.61 -2.17
CA VAL A 64 -7.32 19.62 -3.06
C VAL A 64 -8.45 18.80 -3.68
N THR A 65 -8.75 19.03 -4.95
CA THR A 65 -9.89 18.43 -5.65
C THR A 65 -9.49 17.34 -6.64
N GLU A 66 -8.24 17.31 -7.07
CA GLU A 66 -7.73 16.41 -8.10
C GLU A 66 -6.50 15.64 -7.62
N ALA A 67 -6.31 14.44 -8.17
CA ALA A 67 -5.12 13.63 -7.87
C ALA A 67 -4.69 12.78 -9.08
N VAL A 68 -3.39 12.58 -9.20
CA VAL A 68 -2.81 11.46 -9.94
C VAL A 68 -2.47 10.38 -8.91
N MET A 69 -2.87 9.14 -9.18
CA MET A 69 -2.64 8.02 -8.27
C MET A 69 -1.72 6.99 -8.90
N THR A 70 -0.89 6.38 -8.07
CA THR A 70 0.03 5.33 -8.52
C THR A 70 -0.43 3.95 -8.08
N VAL A 71 -0.11 2.94 -8.88
CA VAL A 71 -0.38 1.53 -8.62
C VAL A 71 0.82 0.67 -9.02
N PRO A 72 1.02 -0.50 -8.42
CA PRO A 72 2.02 -1.46 -8.89
C PRO A 72 1.87 -1.78 -10.37
N ALA A 73 2.98 -2.06 -11.06
CA ALA A 73 2.96 -2.32 -12.50
C ALA A 73 2.08 -3.54 -12.87
N TYR A 74 2.03 -4.55 -12.00
CA TYR A 74 1.24 -5.78 -12.17
C TYR A 74 -0.21 -5.72 -11.66
N PHE A 75 -0.70 -4.54 -11.26
CA PHE A 75 -2.12 -4.43 -10.93
C PHE A 75 -2.98 -4.69 -12.16
N THR A 76 -3.97 -5.57 -11.97
CA THR A 76 -4.99 -5.85 -12.98
C THR A 76 -5.91 -4.64 -13.19
N ASP A 77 -6.69 -4.64 -14.27
CA ASP A 77 -7.66 -3.57 -14.54
C ASP A 77 -8.69 -3.42 -13.40
N SER A 78 -9.12 -4.53 -12.80
CA SER A 78 -10.01 -4.50 -11.64
C SER A 78 -9.39 -3.80 -10.43
N GLN A 79 -8.09 -4.03 -10.17
CA GLN A 79 -7.36 -3.37 -9.07
C GLN A 79 -7.13 -1.89 -9.35
N ARG A 80 -6.84 -1.53 -10.61
CA ARG A 80 -6.72 -0.14 -11.06
C ARG A 80 -8.03 0.61 -10.93
N GLN A 81 -9.14 0.00 -11.36
CA GLN A 81 -10.46 0.58 -11.22
C GLN A 81 -10.84 0.77 -9.75
N ALA A 82 -10.62 -0.24 -8.91
CA ALA A 82 -10.86 -0.16 -7.47
C ALA A 82 -10.04 0.97 -6.80
N THR A 83 -8.81 1.21 -7.26
CA THR A 83 -7.98 2.32 -6.78
C THR A 83 -8.57 3.66 -7.20
N LYS A 84 -9.06 3.77 -8.44
CA LYS A 84 -9.75 4.97 -8.93
C LYS A 84 -11.03 5.23 -8.13
N ASP A 85 -11.82 4.19 -7.87
CA ASP A 85 -13.05 4.28 -7.08
C ASP A 85 -12.76 4.77 -5.65
N ALA A 86 -11.68 4.27 -5.03
CA ALA A 86 -11.26 4.73 -3.71
C ALA A 86 -10.93 6.24 -3.70
N GLY A 87 -10.31 6.76 -4.76
CA GLY A 87 -10.08 8.20 -4.95
C GLY A 87 -11.38 8.98 -5.03
N GLN A 88 -12.34 8.50 -5.81
CA GLN A 88 -13.66 9.13 -5.97
C GLN A 88 -14.46 9.13 -4.65
N ILE A 89 -14.47 8.00 -3.92
CA ILE A 89 -15.10 7.90 -2.59
C ILE A 89 -14.44 8.89 -1.60
N ALA A 90 -13.14 9.14 -1.74
CA ALA A 90 -12.42 10.13 -0.94
C ALA A 90 -12.72 11.59 -1.32
N GLY A 91 -13.51 11.82 -2.37
CA GLY A 91 -13.84 13.15 -2.86
C GLY A 91 -12.74 13.78 -3.71
N LEU A 92 -12.02 12.96 -4.48
CA LEU A 92 -10.98 13.38 -5.43
C LEU A 92 -11.39 13.05 -6.86
N THR A 93 -11.15 13.96 -7.78
CA THR A 93 -11.17 13.68 -9.21
C THR A 93 -9.85 13.01 -9.60
N VAL A 94 -9.89 11.72 -9.89
CA VAL A 94 -8.69 10.98 -10.30
C VAL A 94 -8.40 11.27 -11.77
N LYS A 95 -7.38 12.08 -12.03
CA LYS A 95 -6.99 12.51 -13.38
C LYS A 95 -6.32 11.36 -14.16
N ARG A 96 -5.47 10.60 -13.48
CA ARG A 96 -4.74 9.47 -14.06
C ARG A 96 -4.39 8.42 -13.01
N ILE A 97 -4.32 7.18 -13.46
CA ILE A 97 -3.62 6.08 -12.76
C ILE A 97 -2.34 5.80 -13.55
N ILE A 98 -1.20 5.82 -12.89
CA ILE A 98 0.11 5.53 -13.47
C ILE A 98 0.82 4.43 -12.68
N ASN A 99 1.79 3.77 -13.28
CA ASN A 99 2.56 2.74 -12.58
C ASN A 99 3.56 3.37 -11.59
N GLU A 100 3.69 2.78 -10.41
CA GLU A 100 4.63 3.22 -9.36
C GLU A 100 6.07 3.34 -9.90
N PRO A 101 6.64 2.34 -10.63
CA PRO A 101 7.99 2.46 -11.17
C PRO A 101 8.14 3.60 -12.20
N THR A 102 7.10 3.86 -12.99
CA THR A 102 7.11 4.98 -13.94
C THR A 102 7.15 6.32 -13.22
N ALA A 103 6.35 6.46 -12.16
CA ALA A 103 6.36 7.67 -11.33
C ALA A 103 7.70 7.88 -10.61
N ALA A 104 8.30 6.81 -10.11
CA ALA A 104 9.61 6.85 -9.46
C ALA A 104 10.72 7.26 -10.45
N ALA A 105 10.72 6.69 -11.65
CA ALA A 105 11.67 7.06 -12.70
C ALA A 105 11.49 8.52 -13.13
N LEU A 106 10.26 9.00 -13.28
CA LEU A 106 9.96 10.39 -13.60
C LEU A 106 10.53 11.32 -12.52
N SER A 107 10.28 11.02 -11.25
CA SER A 107 10.78 11.83 -10.14
C SER A 107 12.30 11.86 -10.07
N TYR A 108 12.97 10.75 -10.39
CA TYR A 108 14.43 10.67 -10.43
C TYR A 108 15.01 11.46 -11.61
N GLY A 109 14.36 11.41 -12.79
CA GLY A 109 14.87 11.96 -14.04
C GLY A 109 14.45 13.40 -14.34
N ILE A 110 13.66 14.04 -13.48
CA ILE A 110 13.04 15.34 -13.80
C ILE A 110 14.06 16.46 -14.08
N ASP A 111 15.26 16.38 -13.48
CA ASP A 111 16.33 17.35 -13.61
C ASP A 111 17.49 16.85 -14.50
N LYS A 112 17.30 15.76 -15.26
CA LYS A 112 18.32 15.13 -16.05
C LYS A 112 18.02 15.26 -17.54
N GLU A 113 18.98 15.82 -18.28
CA GLU A 113 18.86 16.10 -19.71
C GLU A 113 19.28 14.93 -20.61
N ASP A 114 20.15 14.03 -20.09
CA ASP A 114 20.73 12.94 -20.87
C ASP A 114 19.79 11.71 -20.92
N ASP A 115 19.87 10.97 -22.01
CA ASP A 115 19.24 9.66 -22.16
C ASP A 115 19.76 8.69 -21.09
N GLN A 116 18.87 8.06 -20.38
CA GLN A 116 19.23 7.17 -19.27
C GLN A 116 18.42 5.88 -19.29
N ARG A 117 19.06 4.79 -18.86
CA ARG A 117 18.37 3.56 -18.46
C ARG A 117 18.46 3.44 -16.95
N VAL A 118 17.31 3.40 -16.32
CA VAL A 118 17.20 3.25 -14.87
C VAL A 118 16.53 1.95 -14.51
N MET A 119 17.01 1.30 -13.46
CA MET A 119 16.31 0.21 -12.81
C MET A 119 15.59 0.77 -11.58
N VAL A 120 14.28 0.62 -11.55
CA VAL A 120 13.46 0.89 -10.36
C VAL A 120 13.27 -0.43 -9.63
N TYR A 121 13.74 -0.49 -8.40
CA TYR A 121 13.59 -1.62 -7.49
C TYR A 121 12.70 -1.18 -6.33
N ASP A 122 11.43 -1.57 -6.37
CA ASP A 122 10.42 -1.17 -5.40
C ASP A 122 10.01 -2.36 -4.54
N LEU A 123 10.57 -2.45 -3.33
CA LEU A 123 10.20 -3.43 -2.32
C LEU A 123 9.42 -2.74 -1.22
N GLY A 124 8.10 -2.76 -1.35
CA GLY A 124 7.17 -2.21 -0.38
C GLY A 124 6.83 -3.18 0.76
N GLY A 125 5.87 -2.81 1.59
CA GLY A 125 5.34 -3.70 2.65
C GLY A 125 4.51 -4.84 2.10
N GLY A 126 3.85 -4.67 0.96
CA GLY A 126 2.89 -5.63 0.41
C GLY A 126 3.15 -6.10 -1.00
N THR A 127 3.90 -5.36 -1.78
CA THR A 127 4.21 -5.64 -3.19
C THR A 127 5.69 -5.45 -3.47
N PHE A 128 6.17 -6.14 -4.47
CA PHE A 128 7.52 -6.05 -4.98
C PHE A 128 7.48 -5.88 -6.50
N ASP A 129 8.08 -4.82 -7.03
CA ASP A 129 8.20 -4.53 -8.46
C ASP A 129 9.65 -4.17 -8.82
N VAL A 130 10.13 -4.69 -9.95
CA VAL A 130 11.38 -4.29 -10.58
C VAL A 130 11.10 -3.92 -12.03
N SER A 131 11.52 -2.74 -12.45
CA SER A 131 11.32 -2.28 -13.82
C SER A 131 12.58 -1.67 -14.39
N ILE A 132 12.88 -1.94 -15.65
CA ILE A 132 13.89 -1.26 -16.43
C ILE A 132 13.18 -0.24 -17.31
N ILE A 133 13.54 1.01 -17.17
CA ILE A 133 12.91 2.14 -17.88
C ILE A 133 13.99 2.93 -18.61
N GLU A 134 13.76 3.17 -19.88
CA GLU A 134 14.54 4.09 -20.69
C GLU A 134 13.87 5.46 -20.70
N MET A 135 14.64 6.48 -20.41
CA MET A 135 14.21 7.86 -20.40
C MET A 135 15.06 8.66 -21.36
N GLY A 136 14.43 9.40 -22.27
CA GLY A 136 15.10 10.25 -23.24
C GLY A 136 14.08 11.03 -24.06
N ASP A 137 14.48 12.17 -24.59
CA ASP A 137 13.65 13.04 -25.45
C ASP A 137 12.26 13.39 -24.87
N GLY A 138 12.14 13.46 -23.55
CA GLY A 138 10.86 13.70 -22.85
C GLY A 138 9.91 12.49 -22.85
N VAL A 139 10.37 11.31 -23.27
CA VAL A 139 9.61 10.06 -23.32
C VAL A 139 10.18 9.08 -22.28
N GLN A 140 9.29 8.29 -21.67
CA GLN A 140 9.65 7.18 -20.81
C GLN A 140 9.10 5.89 -21.41
N GLN A 141 9.98 4.92 -21.63
CA GLN A 141 9.63 3.61 -22.16
C GLN A 141 9.99 2.52 -21.15
N VAL A 142 9.01 1.72 -20.75
CA VAL A 142 9.25 0.53 -19.93
C VAL A 142 9.78 -0.57 -20.85
N LEU A 143 11.04 -0.96 -20.66
CA LEU A 143 11.70 -2.02 -21.44
C LEU A 143 11.38 -3.41 -20.90
N ALA A 144 11.35 -3.54 -19.57
CA ALA A 144 11.02 -4.79 -18.90
C ALA A 144 10.46 -4.50 -17.51
N THR A 145 9.59 -5.38 -17.04
CA THR A 145 9.09 -5.35 -15.66
C THR A 145 8.93 -6.76 -15.14
N ALA A 146 9.16 -6.95 -13.84
CA ALA A 146 8.92 -8.19 -13.11
C ALA A 146 8.48 -7.82 -11.69
N GLY A 147 7.72 -8.70 -11.03
CA GLY A 147 7.27 -8.39 -9.67
C GLY A 147 6.35 -9.45 -9.09
N ASN A 148 5.92 -9.17 -7.86
CA ASN A 148 4.98 -10.00 -7.13
C ASN A 148 4.06 -9.13 -6.26
N ASN A 149 2.78 -9.11 -6.57
CA ASN A 149 1.76 -8.33 -5.86
C ASN A 149 1.45 -8.84 -4.44
N ARG A 150 2.09 -9.94 -4.00
CA ARG A 150 1.92 -10.56 -2.70
C ARG A 150 3.25 -10.85 -2.01
N LEU A 151 4.28 -10.07 -2.30
CA LEU A 151 5.58 -10.16 -1.64
C LEU A 151 5.98 -8.77 -1.15
N GLY A 152 6.42 -8.67 0.10
CA GLY A 152 6.90 -7.43 0.69
C GLY A 152 7.34 -7.62 2.13
N GLY A 153 7.66 -6.51 2.81
CA GLY A 153 8.11 -6.51 4.20
C GLY A 153 7.17 -7.24 5.16
N ASP A 154 5.85 -7.16 4.94
CA ASP A 154 4.87 -7.87 5.76
C ASP A 154 5.08 -9.40 5.72
N ASP A 155 5.57 -9.96 4.61
CA ASP A 155 5.81 -11.41 4.48
C ASP A 155 7.10 -11.81 5.22
N PHE A 156 8.12 -10.95 5.18
CA PHE A 156 9.35 -11.16 5.97
C PHE A 156 9.04 -11.09 7.46
N ASP A 157 8.28 -10.11 7.91
CA ASP A 157 7.82 -10.01 9.30
C ASP A 157 7.05 -11.27 9.71
N GLN A 158 6.15 -11.77 8.87
CA GLN A 158 5.40 -13.00 9.14
C GLN A 158 6.30 -14.24 9.27
N CYS A 159 7.37 -14.35 8.48
CA CYS A 159 8.33 -15.44 8.61
C CYS A 159 9.04 -15.39 9.96
N ILE A 160 9.49 -14.21 10.41
CA ILE A 160 10.14 -14.04 11.71
C ILE A 160 9.14 -14.32 12.84
N MET A 161 7.93 -13.79 12.76
CA MET A 161 6.89 -14.04 13.76
C MET A 161 6.57 -15.52 13.91
N LYS A 162 6.41 -16.25 12.80
CA LYS A 162 6.19 -17.71 12.82
C LYS A 162 7.34 -18.45 13.48
N TYR A 163 8.57 -18.06 13.19
CA TYR A 163 9.74 -18.64 13.81
C TYR A 163 9.72 -18.41 15.33
N LEU A 164 9.50 -17.17 15.79
CA LEU A 164 9.45 -16.84 17.22
C LEU A 164 8.33 -17.59 17.95
N VAL A 165 7.14 -17.67 17.36
CA VAL A 165 6.01 -18.42 17.95
C VAL A 165 6.34 -19.91 18.04
N SER A 166 6.97 -20.48 17.01
CA SER A 166 7.36 -21.91 17.03
C SER A 166 8.42 -22.20 18.09
N GLU A 167 9.42 -21.34 18.24
CA GLU A 167 10.45 -21.49 19.26
C GLU A 167 9.88 -21.33 20.68
N PHE A 168 9.02 -20.34 20.90
CA PHE A 168 8.35 -20.14 22.19
C PHE A 168 7.48 -21.36 22.56
N LYS A 169 6.75 -21.89 21.59
CA LYS A 169 5.98 -23.14 21.79
C LYS A 169 6.88 -24.33 22.15
N ARG A 170 8.05 -24.42 21.53
CA ARG A 170 9.01 -25.51 21.78
C ARG A 170 9.63 -25.40 23.18
N THR A 171 9.96 -24.19 23.64
CA THR A 171 10.63 -23.96 24.93
C THR A 171 9.66 -23.92 26.12
N ASP A 172 8.55 -23.25 25.97
CA ASP A 172 7.60 -22.93 27.03
C ASP A 172 6.29 -23.72 26.96
N GLY A 173 6.07 -24.48 25.88
CA GLY A 173 4.87 -25.29 25.69
C GLY A 173 3.60 -24.49 25.36
N ILE A 174 3.71 -23.18 25.13
CA ILE A 174 2.58 -22.27 24.92
C ILE A 174 2.49 -21.87 23.44
N ASP A 175 1.32 -22.04 22.85
CA ASP A 175 1.04 -21.61 21.47
C ASP A 175 0.42 -20.21 21.44
N LEU A 176 1.18 -19.23 20.97
CA LEU A 176 0.74 -17.84 20.86
C LEU A 176 -0.04 -17.55 19.56
N SER A 177 -0.11 -18.48 18.63
CA SER A 177 -0.70 -18.23 17.30
C SER A 177 -2.18 -17.81 17.33
N GLY A 178 -2.93 -18.20 18.35
CA GLY A 178 -4.33 -17.85 18.57
C GLY A 178 -4.54 -16.54 19.34
N ASP A 179 -3.50 -15.97 19.94
CA ASP A 179 -3.59 -14.75 20.75
C ASP A 179 -3.31 -13.53 19.86
N LYS A 180 -4.37 -12.82 19.46
CA LYS A 180 -4.28 -11.63 18.60
C LYS A 180 -3.44 -10.52 19.21
N VAL A 181 -3.47 -10.36 20.54
CA VAL A 181 -2.70 -9.31 21.23
C VAL A 181 -1.22 -9.67 21.24
N ALA A 182 -0.87 -10.91 21.56
CA ALA A 182 0.50 -11.40 21.49
C ALA A 182 1.07 -11.29 20.07
N MET A 183 0.32 -11.73 19.06
CA MET A 183 0.71 -11.63 17.65
C MET A 183 0.89 -10.18 17.19
N GLN A 184 0.04 -9.25 17.67
CA GLN A 184 0.17 -7.83 17.35
C GLN A 184 1.39 -7.19 18.04
N ARG A 185 1.80 -7.69 19.20
CA ARG A 185 3.02 -7.23 19.89
C ARG A 185 4.29 -7.76 19.26
N LEU A 186 4.24 -8.94 18.64
CA LEU A 186 5.35 -9.49 17.85
C LEU A 186 5.58 -8.73 16.54
N LYS A 187 4.52 -8.21 15.93
CA LYS A 187 4.56 -7.39 14.72
C LYS A 187 5.06 -5.97 15.00
#